data_2e90d4b04f925691a2bd1e18fd52900d
#
_entry.id   2e90d4b04f925691a2bd1e18fd52900d
#
_cell.length_a   1.000
_cell.length_b   1.000
_cell.length_c   1.000
_cell.angle_alpha   90.00
_cell.angle_beta   90.00
_cell.angle_gamma   90.00
#
_symmetry.space_group_name_H-M   'P 1'
#
loop_
_entity.id
_entity.type
_entity.pdbx_description
1 polymer ?
#
loop_
_entity_poly.entity_id
_entity_poly.type
_entity_poly.pdbx_seq_one_letter_code
_entity_poly.pdbx_strand_id
1 'polypeptide(L)'
;SPGLDSIAADVRMRELQALITQMNKQMLIEQQTLMQLLNTIEITLPVLLPLEKIQTPGLFSDSSHPLLALQSQNINIANAGIAVVKNESKPEFSGRFFSQRLYGGKVPFSGFSVSAIFPLFGTGAYRSKIKVAQAEMMVQQKQYDYEKQLFNTRQLQMQQEVEKNRSMLSFYEESGLKQAEEIIKAASLAYRSGEISFAELSQFLTQAIEVQKNYLENLNDYNHSVIQYYYYFQQ
;
A
#
# COMPACT_ATOMS: atom_id res chain seq x y z
N SER A 1 -52.84 -14.22 0.88
CA SER A 1 -53.57 -14.99 1.90
C SER A 1 -52.89 -14.79 3.23
N PRO A 2 -53.63 -14.47 4.31
CA PRO A 2 -53.00 -14.14 5.62
C PRO A 2 -51.98 -15.19 6.14
N GLY A 3 -52.16 -16.47 5.81
CA GLY A 3 -51.22 -17.49 6.18
C GLY A 3 -49.89 -17.46 5.47
N LEU A 4 -49.84 -17.12 4.19
CA LEU A 4 -48.59 -16.99 3.42
C LEU A 4 -47.81 -15.74 3.86
N ASP A 5 -48.48 -14.64 4.15
CA ASP A 5 -47.88 -13.40 4.61
C ASP A 5 -47.20 -13.59 5.99
N SER A 6 -47.87 -14.35 6.89
CA SER A 6 -47.30 -14.68 8.18
C SER A 6 -46.05 -15.57 8.07
N ILE A 7 -46.05 -16.59 7.19
CA ILE A 7 -44.87 -17.43 6.93
C ILE A 7 -43.76 -16.62 6.32
N ALA A 8 -44.03 -15.76 5.35
CA ALA A 8 -43.02 -14.89 4.72
C ALA A 8 -42.40 -13.94 5.74
N ALA A 9 -43.21 -13.39 6.66
CA ALA A 9 -42.70 -12.54 7.73
C ALA A 9 -41.78 -13.27 8.71
N ASP A 10 -42.14 -14.49 9.11
CA ASP A 10 -41.31 -15.33 10.02
C ASP A 10 -39.98 -15.71 9.37
N VAL A 11 -39.99 -16.11 8.09
CA VAL A 11 -38.78 -16.44 7.34
C VAL A 11 -37.88 -15.21 7.25
N ARG A 12 -38.43 -14.04 6.92
CA ARG A 12 -37.65 -12.78 6.82
C ARG A 12 -37.06 -12.36 8.16
N MET A 13 -37.81 -12.49 9.23
CA MET A 13 -37.31 -12.21 10.58
C MET A 13 -36.10 -13.10 10.93
N ARG A 14 -36.19 -14.41 10.66
CA ARG A 14 -35.10 -15.36 10.92
C ARG A 14 -33.88 -15.06 10.06
N GLU A 15 -34.08 -14.71 8.80
CA GLU A 15 -32.99 -14.30 7.91
C GLU A 15 -32.27 -13.04 8.44
N LEU A 16 -33.01 -12.02 8.87
CA LEU A 16 -32.41 -10.82 9.46
C LEU A 16 -31.66 -11.12 10.77
N GLN A 17 -32.19 -12.00 11.62
CA GLN A 17 -31.50 -12.46 12.84
C GLN A 17 -30.18 -13.16 12.52
N ALA A 18 -30.17 -14.00 11.48
CA ALA A 18 -28.95 -14.70 11.03
C ALA A 18 -27.91 -13.69 10.50
N LEU A 19 -28.34 -12.69 9.71
CA LEU A 19 -27.48 -11.61 9.21
C LEU A 19 -26.88 -10.77 10.36
N ILE A 20 -27.67 -10.40 11.35
CA ILE A 20 -27.17 -9.69 12.55
C ILE A 20 -26.11 -10.53 13.28
N THR A 21 -26.36 -11.82 13.43
CA THR A 21 -25.40 -12.73 14.05
C THR A 21 -24.11 -12.82 13.27
N GLN A 22 -24.19 -12.93 11.95
CA GLN A 22 -23.03 -12.92 11.05
C GLN A 22 -22.23 -11.62 11.17
N MET A 23 -22.91 -10.46 11.12
CA MET A 23 -22.25 -9.15 11.27
C MET A 23 -21.52 -9.00 12.61
N ASN A 24 -22.15 -9.46 13.70
CA ASN A 24 -21.53 -9.45 15.01
C ASN A 24 -20.27 -10.32 15.07
N LYS A 25 -20.27 -11.48 14.40
CA LYS A 25 -19.07 -12.34 14.30
C LYS A 25 -17.99 -11.70 13.44
N GLN A 26 -18.36 -11.06 12.33
CA GLN A 26 -17.40 -10.32 11.50
C GLN A 26 -16.76 -9.18 12.29
N MET A 27 -17.54 -8.42 13.06
CA MET A 27 -17.01 -7.37 13.93
C MET A 27 -15.97 -7.91 14.93
N LEU A 28 -16.21 -9.08 15.53
CA LEU A 28 -15.23 -9.72 16.43
C LEU A 28 -13.94 -10.12 15.69
N ILE A 29 -14.04 -10.59 14.45
CA ILE A 29 -12.86 -10.92 13.61
C ILE A 29 -12.04 -9.66 13.34
N GLU A 30 -12.69 -8.56 12.96
CA GLU A 30 -12.01 -7.28 12.70
C GLU A 30 -11.33 -6.73 13.97
N GLN A 31 -11.99 -6.86 15.13
CA GLN A 31 -11.39 -6.51 16.42
C GLN A 31 -10.13 -7.32 16.71
N GLN A 32 -10.16 -8.64 16.48
CA GLN A 32 -8.97 -9.49 16.65
C GLN A 32 -7.84 -9.08 15.70
N THR A 33 -8.17 -8.73 14.46
CA THR A 33 -7.21 -8.22 13.49
C THR A 33 -6.59 -6.92 13.96
N LEU A 34 -7.40 -5.99 14.49
CA LEU A 34 -6.92 -4.73 15.05
C LEU A 34 -6.00 -4.97 16.25
N MET A 35 -6.37 -5.86 17.17
CA MET A 35 -5.54 -6.23 18.32
C MET A 35 -4.18 -6.81 17.87
N GLN A 36 -4.18 -7.64 16.83
CA GLN A 36 -2.95 -8.18 16.25
C GLN A 36 -2.06 -7.06 15.69
N LEU A 37 -2.65 -6.12 14.94
CA LEU A 37 -1.91 -4.99 14.37
C LEU A 37 -1.34 -4.04 15.44
N LEU A 38 -2.08 -3.84 16.53
CA LEU A 38 -1.65 -3.03 17.67
C LEU A 38 -0.73 -3.78 18.65
N ASN A 39 -0.51 -5.07 18.43
CA ASN A 39 0.24 -5.95 19.33
C ASN A 39 -0.23 -5.85 20.79
N THR A 40 -1.55 -5.82 21.00
CA THR A 40 -2.17 -5.73 22.32
C THR A 40 -3.06 -6.94 22.59
N ILE A 41 -3.18 -7.30 23.88
CA ILE A 41 -4.10 -8.37 24.34
C ILE A 41 -5.40 -7.75 24.88
N GLU A 42 -5.40 -6.46 25.18
CA GLU A 42 -6.57 -5.75 25.69
C GLU A 42 -7.54 -5.45 24.53
N ILE A 43 -8.81 -5.79 24.74
CA ILE A 43 -9.88 -5.48 23.79
C ILE A 43 -10.16 -3.99 23.87
N THR A 44 -9.53 -3.23 23.00
CA THR A 44 -9.87 -1.84 22.78
C THR A 44 -11.07 -1.80 21.83
N LEU A 45 -12.25 -1.60 22.35
CA LEU A 45 -13.42 -1.32 21.52
C LEU A 45 -13.26 0.07 20.94
N PRO A 46 -13.15 0.20 19.62
CA PRO A 46 -13.21 1.54 19.02
C PRO A 46 -14.56 2.15 19.38
N VAL A 47 -14.56 3.44 19.70
CA VAL A 47 -15.82 4.19 19.85
C VAL A 47 -16.51 4.11 18.50
N LEU A 48 -17.75 3.58 18.48
CA LEU A 48 -18.55 3.49 17.27
C LEU A 48 -18.98 4.92 16.88
N LEU A 49 -18.15 5.57 16.13
CA LEU A 49 -18.48 6.83 15.45
C LEU A 49 -19.06 6.51 14.06
N PRO A 50 -19.97 7.35 13.56
CA PRO A 50 -20.38 7.26 12.16
C PRO A 50 -19.15 7.30 11.25
N LEU A 51 -19.15 6.47 10.21
CA LEU A 51 -18.09 6.48 9.22
C LEU A 51 -18.13 7.82 8.47
N GLU A 52 -17.07 8.61 8.61
CA GLU A 52 -16.94 9.92 7.96
C GLU A 52 -16.13 9.79 6.67
N LYS A 53 -16.46 10.62 5.68
CA LYS A 53 -15.76 10.71 4.41
C LYS A 53 -14.40 11.40 4.59
N ILE A 54 -13.33 10.70 4.27
CA ILE A 54 -11.98 11.26 4.32
C ILE A 54 -11.79 12.24 3.15
N GLN A 55 -11.16 13.39 3.44
CA GLN A 55 -10.86 14.36 2.38
C GLN A 55 -9.74 13.82 1.49
N THR A 56 -9.88 14.03 0.18
CA THR A 56 -8.85 13.63 -0.78
C THR A 56 -7.63 14.51 -0.61
N PRO A 57 -6.43 13.93 -0.50
CA PRO A 57 -5.19 14.69 -0.46
C PRO A 57 -4.96 15.44 -1.77
N GLY A 58 -4.15 16.50 -1.69
CA GLY A 58 -3.63 17.16 -2.88
C GLY A 58 -2.72 16.25 -3.71
N LEU A 59 -2.39 16.67 -4.91
CA LEU A 59 -1.44 15.97 -5.77
C LEU A 59 -0.04 15.99 -5.12
N PHE A 60 0.57 14.81 -4.98
CA PHE A 60 1.94 14.69 -4.47
C PHE A 60 2.95 14.80 -5.61
N SER A 61 4.10 15.43 -5.32
CA SER A 61 5.19 15.60 -6.27
C SER A 61 6.09 14.37 -6.29
N ASP A 62 6.46 13.95 -7.48
CA ASP A 62 7.26 12.78 -7.85
C ASP A 62 8.70 12.79 -7.28
N SER A 63 9.21 13.98 -6.90
CA SER A 63 10.67 14.21 -6.80
C SER A 63 11.33 13.76 -5.51
N SER A 64 10.58 13.26 -4.52
CA SER A 64 11.14 12.94 -3.19
C SER A 64 10.78 11.55 -2.66
N HIS A 65 10.19 10.68 -3.46
CA HIS A 65 9.79 9.36 -2.96
C HIS A 65 11.02 8.51 -2.61
N PRO A 66 11.12 7.93 -1.39
CA PRO A 66 12.29 7.20 -0.90
C PRO A 66 12.72 6.04 -1.81
N LEU A 67 11.76 5.35 -2.45
CA LEU A 67 12.05 4.28 -3.40
C LEU A 67 12.88 4.78 -4.58
N LEU A 68 12.51 5.91 -5.18
CA LEU A 68 13.24 6.50 -6.31
C LEU A 68 14.58 7.07 -5.87
N ALA A 69 14.65 7.64 -4.66
CA ALA A 69 15.91 8.08 -4.06
C ALA A 69 16.88 6.92 -3.84
N LEU A 70 16.40 5.78 -3.34
CA LEU A 70 17.19 4.56 -3.19
C LEU A 70 17.73 4.07 -4.53
N GLN A 71 16.89 3.99 -5.56
CA GLN A 71 17.32 3.55 -6.90
C GLN A 71 18.33 4.52 -7.52
N SER A 72 18.14 5.82 -7.34
CA SER A 72 19.12 6.83 -7.75
C SER A 72 20.47 6.64 -7.04
N GLN A 73 20.47 6.30 -5.76
CA GLN A 73 21.69 6.01 -5.02
C GLN A 73 22.39 4.74 -5.52
N ASN A 74 21.65 3.71 -5.97
CA ASN A 74 22.24 2.52 -6.59
C ASN A 74 23.00 2.87 -7.88
N ILE A 75 22.51 3.82 -8.68
CA ILE A 75 23.23 4.34 -9.86
C ILE A 75 24.55 5.01 -9.42
N ASN A 76 24.50 5.84 -8.36
CA ASN A 76 25.70 6.51 -7.84
C ASN A 76 26.75 5.49 -7.34
N ILE A 77 26.31 4.42 -6.68
CA ILE A 77 27.18 3.33 -6.23
C ILE A 77 27.81 2.63 -7.43
N ALA A 78 27.03 2.29 -8.46
CA ALA A 78 27.53 1.66 -9.68
C ALA A 78 28.53 2.57 -10.42
N ASN A 79 28.27 3.88 -10.48
CA ASN A 79 29.20 4.85 -11.03
C ASN A 79 30.52 4.93 -10.24
N ALA A 80 30.46 4.92 -8.90
CA ALA A 80 31.65 4.87 -8.06
C ALA A 80 32.43 3.55 -8.31
N GLY A 81 31.71 2.44 -8.53
CA GLY A 81 32.30 1.14 -8.89
C GLY A 81 33.12 1.20 -10.17
N ILE A 82 32.67 1.93 -11.20
CA ILE A 82 33.47 2.14 -12.42
C ILE A 82 34.80 2.83 -12.09
N ALA A 83 34.80 3.82 -11.20
CA ALA A 83 36.02 4.51 -10.78
C ALA A 83 36.98 3.58 -10.03
N VAL A 84 36.47 2.69 -9.18
CA VAL A 84 37.26 1.67 -8.48
C VAL A 84 37.94 0.74 -9.49
N VAL A 85 37.17 0.15 -10.42
CA VAL A 85 37.70 -0.75 -11.45
C VAL A 85 38.73 -0.06 -12.35
N LYS A 86 38.51 1.21 -12.69
CA LYS A 86 39.51 2.01 -13.43
C LYS A 86 40.81 2.20 -12.62
N ASN A 87 40.71 2.36 -11.30
CA ASN A 87 41.87 2.50 -10.45
C ASN A 87 42.68 1.20 -10.29
N GLU A 88 42.02 0.04 -10.40
CA GLU A 88 42.73 -1.28 -10.40
C GLU A 88 43.77 -1.39 -11.53
N SER A 89 43.60 -0.66 -12.63
CA SER A 89 44.57 -0.64 -13.74
C SER A 89 45.74 0.31 -13.53
N LYS A 90 45.76 1.09 -12.44
CA LYS A 90 46.84 2.00 -12.08
C LYS A 90 47.87 1.37 -11.19
N PRO A 91 49.13 1.89 -11.17
CA PRO A 91 50.15 1.44 -10.21
C PRO A 91 49.66 1.59 -8.76
N GLU A 92 49.88 0.55 -7.96
CA GLU A 92 49.62 0.58 -6.53
C GLU A 92 50.90 0.88 -5.79
N PHE A 93 50.87 1.89 -4.90
CA PHE A 93 51.99 2.25 -4.02
C PHE A 93 51.58 1.95 -2.59
N SER A 94 52.40 1.23 -1.86
CA SER A 94 52.18 0.97 -0.44
C SER A 94 53.42 1.24 0.40
N GLY A 95 53.22 1.85 1.57
CA GLY A 95 54.21 2.06 2.59
C GLY A 95 53.86 1.30 3.87
N ARG A 96 54.81 0.60 4.44
CA ARG A 96 54.62 -0.13 5.70
C ARG A 96 55.73 0.26 6.66
N PHE A 97 55.34 0.75 7.82
CA PHE A 97 56.22 0.81 8.99
C PHE A 97 55.96 -0.39 9.86
N PHE A 98 57.01 -1.06 10.34
CA PHE A 98 56.90 -2.16 11.28
C PHE A 98 57.87 -1.99 12.42
N SER A 99 57.44 -2.35 13.61
CA SER A 99 58.29 -2.41 14.80
C SER A 99 57.99 -3.74 15.50
N GLN A 100 58.98 -4.58 15.60
CA GLN A 100 58.84 -5.92 16.15
C GLN A 100 59.94 -6.19 17.17
N ARG A 101 59.60 -6.73 18.34
CA ARG A 101 60.59 -7.27 19.29
C ARG A 101 60.89 -8.72 18.91
N LEU A 102 62.15 -8.96 18.54
CA LEU A 102 62.65 -10.32 18.38
C LEU A 102 62.81 -10.96 19.74
N TYR A 103 62.52 -12.26 19.83
CA TYR A 103 62.60 -13.02 21.06
C TYR A 103 64.05 -12.93 21.62
N GLY A 104 64.23 -12.43 22.88
CA GLY A 104 65.50 -12.19 23.51
C GLY A 104 66.20 -10.84 23.25
N GLY A 105 65.61 -10.00 22.36
CA GLY A 105 66.18 -8.67 22.08
C GLY A 105 65.63 -7.57 23.02
N LYS A 106 66.57 -6.76 23.59
CA LYS A 106 66.20 -5.62 24.46
C LYS A 106 65.71 -4.42 23.66
N VAL A 107 66.04 -4.28 22.38
CA VAL A 107 65.70 -3.15 21.53
C VAL A 107 64.71 -3.62 20.43
N PRO A 108 63.62 -2.92 20.16
CA PRO A 108 62.71 -3.27 19.07
C PRO A 108 63.41 -3.07 17.71
N PHE A 109 63.30 -4.07 16.85
CA PHE A 109 63.68 -3.94 15.45
C PHE A 109 62.56 -3.17 14.74
N SER A 110 62.87 -2.03 14.18
CA SER A 110 61.92 -1.22 13.41
C SER A 110 62.47 -1.00 12.00
N GLY A 111 61.53 -1.00 11.05
CA GLY A 111 61.90 -0.79 9.66
C GLY A 111 60.75 -0.14 8.90
N PHE A 112 61.09 0.32 7.72
CA PHE A 112 60.20 0.93 6.77
C PHE A 112 60.35 0.25 5.41
N SER A 113 59.25 -0.10 4.76
CA SER A 113 59.28 -0.62 3.40
C SER A 113 58.33 0.18 2.51
N VAL A 114 58.77 0.47 1.29
CA VAL A 114 57.94 1.04 0.22
C VAL A 114 57.88 0.02 -0.91
N SER A 115 56.69 -0.26 -1.39
CA SER A 115 56.49 -1.12 -2.57
C SER A 115 55.64 -0.41 -3.62
N ALA A 116 55.96 -0.68 -4.88
CA ALA A 116 55.22 -0.23 -6.03
C ALA A 116 54.90 -1.44 -6.92
N ILE A 117 53.61 -1.65 -7.20
CA ILE A 117 53.13 -2.76 -8.03
C ILE A 117 52.59 -2.17 -9.31
N PHE A 118 53.13 -2.61 -10.46
CA PHE A 118 52.72 -2.17 -11.78
C PHE A 118 52.04 -3.32 -12.53
N PRO A 119 50.80 -3.15 -13.00
CA PRO A 119 50.11 -4.16 -13.81
C PRO A 119 50.68 -4.13 -15.26
N LEU A 120 51.80 -4.81 -15.50
CA LEU A 120 52.47 -4.82 -16.80
C LEU A 120 51.76 -5.68 -17.85
N PHE A 121 50.93 -6.64 -17.46
CA PHE A 121 50.22 -7.58 -18.32
C PHE A 121 48.74 -7.58 -18.05
N GLY A 122 47.92 -7.91 -19.07
CA GLY A 122 46.48 -8.06 -18.87
C GLY A 122 45.63 -6.81 -19.17
N THR A 123 46.13 -5.84 -19.94
CA THR A 123 45.39 -4.63 -20.31
C THR A 123 44.04 -4.93 -20.92
N GLY A 124 43.88 -6.05 -21.66
CA GLY A 124 42.60 -6.53 -22.21
C GLY A 124 41.62 -6.94 -21.12
N ALA A 125 42.10 -7.60 -20.06
CA ALA A 125 41.23 -8.00 -18.94
C ALA A 125 40.71 -6.80 -18.17
N TYR A 126 41.52 -5.78 -17.91
CA TYR A 126 41.07 -4.53 -17.25
C TYR A 126 40.07 -3.76 -18.09
N ARG A 127 40.26 -3.69 -19.44
CA ARG A 127 39.28 -3.09 -20.35
C ARG A 127 37.95 -3.83 -20.31
N SER A 128 37.97 -5.16 -20.24
CA SER A 128 36.78 -5.98 -20.14
C SER A 128 36.07 -5.76 -18.80
N LYS A 129 36.78 -5.69 -17.67
CA LYS A 129 36.24 -5.36 -16.36
C LYS A 129 35.55 -3.98 -16.35
N ILE A 130 36.18 -2.97 -16.97
CA ILE A 130 35.56 -1.63 -17.10
C ILE A 130 34.26 -1.68 -17.90
N LYS A 131 34.24 -2.45 -19.02
CA LYS A 131 32.99 -2.61 -19.80
C LYS A 131 31.91 -3.32 -19.01
N VAL A 132 32.25 -4.32 -18.21
CA VAL A 132 31.30 -4.99 -17.30
C VAL A 132 30.73 -4.00 -16.30
N ALA A 133 31.58 -3.24 -15.58
CA ALA A 133 31.11 -2.24 -14.62
C ALA A 133 30.25 -1.13 -15.29
N GLN A 134 30.55 -0.74 -16.51
CA GLN A 134 29.71 0.18 -17.28
C GLN A 134 28.36 -0.44 -17.65
N ALA A 135 28.33 -1.71 -18.04
CA ALA A 135 27.09 -2.43 -18.33
C ALA A 135 26.24 -2.58 -17.05
N GLU A 136 26.85 -2.86 -15.92
CA GLU A 136 26.17 -2.92 -14.60
C GLU A 136 25.54 -1.57 -14.24
N MET A 137 26.25 -0.45 -14.46
CA MET A 137 25.68 0.88 -14.27
C MET A 137 24.49 1.13 -15.21
N MET A 138 24.57 0.71 -16.47
CA MET A 138 23.45 0.80 -17.41
C MET A 138 22.25 -0.04 -16.96
N VAL A 139 22.48 -1.20 -16.36
CA VAL A 139 21.40 -2.02 -15.75
C VAL A 139 20.72 -1.25 -14.64
N GLN A 140 21.49 -0.63 -13.72
CA GLN A 140 20.92 0.18 -12.62
C GLN A 140 20.12 1.38 -13.17
N GLN A 141 20.62 2.01 -14.23
CA GLN A 141 19.87 3.10 -14.88
C GLN A 141 18.55 2.62 -15.47
N LYS A 142 18.55 1.46 -16.16
CA LYS A 142 17.32 0.89 -16.72
C LYS A 142 16.35 0.42 -15.64
N GLN A 143 16.86 -0.09 -14.53
CA GLN A 143 16.04 -0.42 -13.37
C GLN A 143 15.38 0.82 -12.78
N TYR A 144 16.11 1.91 -12.63
CA TYR A 144 15.55 3.19 -12.19
C TYR A 144 14.45 3.69 -13.14
N ASP A 145 14.70 3.69 -14.45
CA ASP A 145 13.74 4.12 -15.47
C ASP A 145 12.44 3.28 -15.38
N TYR A 146 12.58 1.96 -15.20
CA TYR A 146 11.45 1.04 -15.03
C TYR A 146 10.67 1.32 -13.73
N GLU A 147 11.36 1.44 -12.60
CA GLU A 147 10.72 1.72 -11.30
C GLU A 147 10.00 3.07 -11.31
N LYS A 148 10.59 4.08 -11.96
CA LYS A 148 9.96 5.39 -12.13
C LYS A 148 8.68 5.30 -12.97
N GLN A 149 8.71 4.54 -14.06
CA GLN A 149 7.51 4.32 -14.88
C GLN A 149 6.44 3.55 -14.10
N LEU A 150 6.84 2.51 -13.36
CA LEU A 150 5.93 1.73 -12.53
C LEU A 150 5.28 2.60 -11.45
N PHE A 151 6.07 3.44 -10.78
CA PHE A 151 5.60 4.40 -9.78
C PHE A 151 4.55 5.34 -10.36
N ASN A 152 4.85 6.00 -11.50
CA ASN A 152 3.92 6.91 -12.15
C ASN A 152 2.63 6.22 -12.59
N THR A 153 2.75 5.00 -13.14
CA THR A 153 1.57 4.21 -13.52
C THR A 153 0.72 3.87 -12.29
N ARG A 154 1.35 3.47 -11.20
CA ARG A 154 0.67 3.15 -9.94
C ARG A 154 -0.05 4.37 -9.37
N GLN A 155 0.58 5.54 -9.44
CA GLN A 155 -0.03 6.80 -9.01
C GLN A 155 -1.32 7.09 -9.78
N LEU A 156 -1.25 7.01 -11.11
CA LEU A 156 -2.44 7.21 -11.96
C LEU A 156 -3.54 6.18 -11.67
N GLN A 157 -3.18 4.91 -11.48
CA GLN A 157 -4.15 3.85 -11.13
C GLN A 157 -4.84 4.14 -9.81
N MET A 158 -4.10 4.53 -8.76
CA MET A 158 -4.68 4.84 -7.46
C MET A 158 -5.54 6.11 -7.51
N GLN A 159 -5.17 7.12 -8.29
CA GLN A 159 -6.02 8.30 -8.52
C GLN A 159 -7.33 7.91 -9.19
N GLN A 160 -7.29 7.06 -10.21
CA GLN A 160 -8.50 6.57 -10.87
C GLN A 160 -9.37 5.73 -9.94
N GLU A 161 -8.78 4.94 -9.06
CA GLU A 161 -9.52 4.18 -8.05
C GLU A 161 -10.26 5.09 -7.06
N VAL A 162 -9.59 6.14 -6.56
CA VAL A 162 -10.22 7.15 -5.71
C VAL A 162 -11.36 7.85 -6.44
N GLU A 163 -11.17 8.23 -7.70
CA GLU A 163 -12.20 8.95 -8.47
C GLU A 163 -13.39 8.04 -8.81
N LYS A 164 -13.14 6.78 -9.15
CA LYS A 164 -14.18 5.77 -9.34
C LYS A 164 -15.07 5.65 -8.09
N ASN A 165 -14.44 5.46 -6.93
CA ASN A 165 -15.16 5.30 -5.67
C ASN A 165 -15.88 6.61 -5.26
N ARG A 166 -15.27 7.76 -5.53
CA ARG A 166 -15.90 9.09 -5.33
C ARG A 166 -17.16 9.24 -6.14
N SER A 167 -17.12 8.91 -7.43
CA SER A 167 -18.26 9.05 -8.33
C SER A 167 -19.44 8.18 -7.87
N MET A 168 -19.15 6.95 -7.44
CA MET A 168 -20.19 6.06 -6.91
C MET A 168 -20.77 6.57 -5.59
N LEU A 169 -19.92 7.06 -4.70
CA LEU A 169 -20.35 7.66 -3.43
C LEU A 169 -21.23 8.90 -3.64
N SER A 170 -20.85 9.80 -4.58
CA SER A 170 -21.66 10.97 -4.95
C SER A 170 -23.06 10.57 -5.40
N PHE A 171 -23.21 9.52 -6.19
CA PHE A 171 -24.52 9.01 -6.61
C PHE A 171 -25.40 8.67 -5.39
N TYR A 172 -24.84 7.96 -4.40
CA TYR A 172 -25.60 7.63 -3.19
C TYR A 172 -25.92 8.85 -2.34
N GLU A 173 -24.99 9.79 -2.17
CA GLU A 173 -25.16 11.02 -1.39
C GLU A 173 -26.19 11.96 -2.02
N GLU A 174 -26.19 12.10 -3.33
CA GLU A 174 -27.06 13.05 -4.06
C GLU A 174 -28.48 12.51 -4.29
N SER A 175 -28.62 11.22 -4.59
CA SER A 175 -29.88 10.64 -5.00
C SER A 175 -30.26 9.33 -4.32
N GLY A 176 -29.34 8.37 -4.20
CA GLY A 176 -29.65 7.02 -3.77
C GLY A 176 -30.28 6.95 -2.38
N LEU A 177 -29.72 7.65 -1.39
CA LEU A 177 -30.24 7.66 -0.01
C LEU A 177 -31.64 8.31 0.08
N LYS A 178 -31.87 9.40 -0.66
CA LYS A 178 -33.19 10.06 -0.70
C LYS A 178 -34.24 9.16 -1.32
N GLN A 179 -33.90 8.49 -2.44
CA GLN A 179 -34.80 7.53 -3.08
C GLN A 179 -35.10 6.34 -2.16
N ALA A 180 -34.14 5.83 -1.42
CA ALA A 180 -34.37 4.77 -0.45
C ALA A 180 -35.34 5.18 0.65
N GLU A 181 -35.23 6.40 1.18
CA GLU A 181 -36.19 6.94 2.14
C GLU A 181 -37.58 7.09 1.58
N GLU A 182 -37.72 7.59 0.34
CA GLU A 182 -39.00 7.73 -0.34
C GLU A 182 -39.65 6.38 -0.59
N ILE A 183 -38.86 5.36 -1.01
CA ILE A 183 -39.36 3.99 -1.18
C ILE A 183 -39.92 3.46 0.14
N ILE A 184 -39.20 3.61 1.26
CA ILE A 184 -39.67 3.15 2.58
C ILE A 184 -40.98 3.82 2.97
N LYS A 185 -41.07 5.14 2.79
CA LYS A 185 -42.26 5.92 3.12
C LYS A 185 -43.47 5.52 2.25
N ALA A 186 -43.27 5.47 0.93
CA ALA A 186 -44.34 5.14 -0.02
C ALA A 186 -44.82 3.70 0.17
N ALA A 187 -43.92 2.71 0.25
CA ALA A 187 -44.27 1.32 0.44
C ALA A 187 -45.00 1.10 1.78
N SER A 188 -44.54 1.73 2.87
CA SER A 188 -45.19 1.64 4.17
C SER A 188 -46.61 2.23 4.15
N LEU A 189 -46.84 3.31 3.42
CA LEU A 189 -48.18 3.91 3.26
C LEU A 189 -49.08 3.03 2.43
N ALA A 190 -48.63 2.54 1.28
CA ALA A 190 -49.38 1.66 0.39
C ALA A 190 -49.76 0.33 1.06
N TYR A 191 -48.92 -0.21 1.90
CA TYR A 191 -49.22 -1.41 2.69
C TYR A 191 -50.34 -1.10 3.73
N ARG A 192 -50.23 0.03 4.44
CA ARG A 192 -51.26 0.42 5.42
C ARG A 192 -52.62 0.69 4.80
N SER A 193 -52.65 1.20 3.56
CA SER A 193 -53.89 1.41 2.80
C SER A 193 -54.45 0.12 2.17
N GLY A 194 -53.68 -0.98 2.22
CA GLY A 194 -54.07 -2.24 1.62
C GLY A 194 -53.87 -2.32 0.10
N GLU A 195 -53.11 -1.40 -0.46
CA GLU A 195 -52.81 -1.32 -1.91
C GLU A 195 -51.77 -2.34 -2.34
N ILE A 196 -50.85 -2.70 -1.45
CA ILE A 196 -49.79 -3.69 -1.70
C ILE A 196 -49.80 -4.80 -0.66
N SER A 197 -49.32 -5.98 -1.06
CA SER A 197 -49.16 -7.13 -0.18
C SER A 197 -47.95 -6.98 0.73
N PHE A 198 -47.85 -7.85 1.79
CA PHE A 198 -46.64 -7.94 2.65
C PHE A 198 -45.40 -8.34 1.85
N ALA A 199 -45.52 -9.22 0.85
CA ALA A 199 -44.44 -9.63 0.00
C ALA A 199 -43.83 -8.45 -0.79
N GLU A 200 -44.69 -7.61 -1.37
CA GLU A 200 -44.29 -6.39 -2.10
C GLU A 200 -43.66 -5.37 -1.14
N LEU A 201 -44.25 -5.14 0.04
CA LEU A 201 -43.63 -4.30 1.07
C LEU A 201 -42.23 -4.81 1.44
N SER A 202 -42.09 -6.11 1.71
CA SER A 202 -40.78 -6.71 2.05
C SER A 202 -39.76 -6.54 0.95
N GLN A 203 -40.17 -6.63 -0.33
CA GLN A 203 -39.28 -6.38 -1.47
C GLN A 203 -38.78 -4.94 -1.52
N PHE A 204 -39.70 -3.95 -1.39
CA PHE A 204 -39.33 -2.54 -1.38
C PHE A 204 -38.44 -2.16 -0.21
N LEU A 205 -38.72 -2.69 1.00
CA LEU A 205 -37.86 -2.48 2.17
C LEU A 205 -36.49 -3.08 1.96
N THR A 206 -36.39 -4.29 1.38
CA THR A 206 -35.12 -4.91 1.08
C THR A 206 -34.30 -4.06 0.10
N GLN A 207 -34.94 -3.56 -0.97
CA GLN A 207 -34.28 -2.70 -1.95
C GLN A 207 -33.76 -1.41 -1.30
N ALA A 208 -34.53 -0.77 -0.43
CA ALA A 208 -34.11 0.44 0.26
C ALA A 208 -32.96 0.19 1.25
N ILE A 209 -33.01 -0.92 2.00
CA ILE A 209 -31.93 -1.33 2.90
C ILE A 209 -30.64 -1.66 2.13
N GLU A 210 -30.76 -2.30 0.96
CA GLU A 210 -29.62 -2.56 0.07
C GLU A 210 -28.94 -1.27 -0.39
N VAL A 211 -29.69 -0.24 -0.73
CA VAL A 211 -29.14 1.08 -1.09
C VAL A 211 -28.36 1.68 0.08
N GLN A 212 -28.91 1.62 1.31
CA GLN A 212 -28.23 2.12 2.51
C GLN A 212 -26.94 1.33 2.82
N LYS A 213 -27.01 0.00 2.69
CA LYS A 213 -25.85 -0.89 2.87
C LYS A 213 -24.76 -0.56 1.83
N ASN A 214 -25.13 -0.48 0.56
CA ASN A 214 -24.21 -0.17 -0.52
C ASN A 214 -23.58 1.22 -0.36
N TYR A 215 -24.30 2.20 0.17
CA TYR A 215 -23.72 3.49 0.53
C TYR A 215 -22.58 3.35 1.54
N LEU A 216 -22.79 2.60 2.64
CA LEU A 216 -21.76 2.40 3.66
C LEU A 216 -20.56 1.61 3.13
N GLU A 217 -20.80 0.60 2.29
CA GLU A 217 -19.74 -0.16 1.64
C GLU A 217 -18.91 0.75 0.70
N ASN A 218 -19.58 1.56 -0.14
CA ASN A 218 -18.88 2.49 -1.03
C ASN A 218 -18.16 3.61 -0.27
N LEU A 219 -18.67 4.07 0.87
CA LEU A 219 -17.98 5.02 1.73
C LEU A 219 -16.72 4.42 2.32
N ASN A 220 -16.78 3.16 2.76
CA ASN A 220 -15.61 2.42 3.24
C ASN A 220 -14.58 2.23 2.12
N ASP A 221 -15.00 1.80 0.93
CA ASP A 221 -14.12 1.58 -0.22
C ASP A 221 -13.46 2.89 -0.69
N TYR A 222 -14.22 3.99 -0.68
CA TYR A 222 -13.67 5.33 -0.94
C TYR A 222 -12.60 5.70 0.09
N ASN A 223 -12.91 5.59 1.38
CA ASN A 223 -11.97 5.90 2.45
C ASN A 223 -10.71 5.03 2.35
N HIS A 224 -10.88 3.74 2.08
CA HIS A 224 -9.77 2.81 1.90
C HIS A 224 -8.88 3.19 0.72
N SER A 225 -9.46 3.56 -0.42
CA SER A 225 -8.71 4.01 -1.59
C SER A 225 -7.93 5.31 -1.33
N VAL A 226 -8.51 6.23 -0.56
CA VAL A 226 -7.85 7.48 -0.12
C VAL A 226 -6.69 7.18 0.82
N ILE A 227 -6.88 6.29 1.81
CA ILE A 227 -5.82 5.89 2.75
C ILE A 227 -4.68 5.19 2.02
N GLN A 228 -4.97 4.29 1.08
CA GLN A 228 -3.94 3.61 0.27
C GLN A 228 -3.15 4.61 -0.57
N TYR A 229 -3.81 5.58 -1.18
CA TYR A 229 -3.16 6.64 -1.93
C TYR A 229 -2.21 7.46 -1.03
N TYR A 230 -2.66 7.86 0.16
CA TYR A 230 -1.84 8.54 1.16
C TYR A 230 -0.62 7.73 1.57
N TYR A 231 -0.85 6.50 1.98
CA TYR A 231 0.21 5.62 2.48
C TYR A 231 1.31 5.40 1.44
N TYR A 232 0.94 5.27 0.17
CA TYR A 232 1.90 4.98 -0.89
C TYR A 232 2.71 6.20 -1.34
N PHE A 233 2.16 7.42 -1.24
CA PHE A 233 2.80 8.63 -1.78
C PHE A 233 3.27 9.65 -0.73
N GLN A 234 2.99 9.45 0.54
CA GLN A 234 3.44 10.33 1.63
C GLN A 234 4.68 9.85 2.40
N GLN A 235 5.27 8.72 2.01
CA GLN A 235 6.48 8.21 2.68
C GLN A 235 7.76 8.97 2.30
#